data_c5dcffbfd2276025ea184a6baeb004f4
#
_entry.id   c5dcffbfd2276025ea184a6baeb004f4
#
_cell.length_a   1.000
_cell.length_b   1.000
_cell.length_c   1.000
_cell.angle_alpha   90.00
_cell.angle_beta   90.00
_cell.angle_gamma   90.00
#
_symmetry.space_group_name_H-M   'P 1'
#
loop_
_entity.id
_entity.type
_entity.pdbx_description
1 polymer ?
#
loop_
_entity_poly.entity_id
_entity_poly.type
_entity_poly.pdbx_seq_one_letter_code
_entity_poly.pdbx_strand_id
1 'polypeptide(L)'
;MADTIEKVETNIEGRDRDDIGNSKEENQFNFGAGVHQEVDPRWKHPGEWQYEEDGMIVTRTSVWSAPGCHEGCGVLVYSDKETGRFIKCEGDPDDPCNRGALCPRCLAFKQVEFHPDRILHPMKRAGERGENKWERISWDEALETCYKEFRRITITYG
;
A
#
# COMPACT_ATOMS: atom_id res chain seq x y z
N MET A 1 6.67 -31.70 21.63
CA MET A 1 6.25 -30.74 20.62
C MET A 1 5.77 -29.40 21.21
N ALA A 2 5.81 -29.22 22.52
CA ALA A 2 5.49 -27.91 23.15
C ALA A 2 6.73 -27.03 23.37
N ASP A 3 7.94 -27.58 23.33
CA ASP A 3 9.18 -26.86 23.67
C ASP A 3 9.78 -26.04 22.51
N THR A 4 9.19 -26.08 21.32
CA THR A 4 9.75 -25.38 20.14
C THR A 4 9.11 -24.00 19.93
N ILE A 5 7.97 -23.72 20.57
CA ILE A 5 7.27 -22.43 20.43
C ILE A 5 7.83 -21.38 21.39
N GLU A 6 8.33 -21.78 22.55
CA GLU A 6 8.86 -20.86 23.57
C GLU A 6 10.21 -20.21 23.20
N LYS A 7 10.93 -20.74 22.20
CA LYS A 7 12.23 -20.20 21.76
C LYS A 7 12.14 -19.13 20.65
N VAL A 8 10.99 -18.89 20.10
CA VAL A 8 10.81 -17.87 19.05
C VAL A 8 10.38 -16.51 19.64
N GLU A 9 9.79 -16.51 20.83
CA GLU A 9 9.31 -15.27 21.48
C GLU A 9 10.40 -14.44 22.17
N THR A 10 11.57 -15.01 22.46
CA THR A 10 12.62 -14.33 23.24
C THR A 10 13.60 -13.49 22.43
N ASN A 11 13.42 -13.37 21.11
CA ASN A 11 14.33 -12.58 20.27
C ASN A 11 13.76 -11.24 19.78
N ILE A 12 12.61 -10.82 20.29
CA ILE A 12 11.99 -9.53 19.95
C ILE A 12 12.09 -8.52 21.11
N GLU A 13 12.41 -8.97 22.31
CA GLU A 13 12.67 -8.10 23.48
C GLU A 13 14.13 -7.63 23.48
N GLY A 14 14.45 -6.59 22.75
CA GLY A 14 15.81 -6.01 22.79
C GLY A 14 16.09 -4.93 21.77
N ARG A 15 15.08 -4.46 21.05
CA ARG A 15 15.22 -3.22 20.27
C ARG A 15 14.30 -2.19 20.89
N ASP A 16 14.88 -1.35 21.73
CA ASP A 16 14.23 -0.13 22.20
C ASP A 16 13.72 0.64 20.99
N ARG A 17 12.44 0.97 21.00
CA ARG A 17 11.82 1.81 19.96
C ARG A 17 12.39 3.22 19.96
N ASP A 18 13.22 3.55 20.93
CA ASP A 18 13.86 4.85 21.08
C ASP A 18 15.19 4.95 20.31
N ASP A 19 15.72 3.82 19.80
CA ASP A 19 16.91 3.78 18.95
C ASP A 19 16.64 4.00 17.45
N ILE A 20 15.40 4.22 17.06
CA ILE A 20 15.11 4.81 15.76
C ILE A 20 15.38 6.30 15.93
N GLY A 21 16.64 6.63 15.73
CA GLY A 21 17.25 7.91 16.02
C GLY A 21 16.38 9.07 15.60
N ASN A 22 15.93 9.80 16.59
CA ASN A 22 15.56 11.19 16.47
C ASN A 22 16.86 12.04 16.30
N SER A 23 17.72 11.61 15.39
CA SER A 23 18.80 12.42 14.90
C SER A 23 18.21 13.44 13.97
N LYS A 24 18.06 14.66 14.46
CA LYS A 24 17.92 15.88 13.65
C LYS A 24 19.19 16.13 12.82
N GLU A 25 19.98 15.12 12.56
CA GLU A 25 21.02 15.14 11.56
C GLU A 25 20.32 14.93 10.22
N GLU A 26 20.37 15.98 9.43
CA GLU A 26 19.97 16.04 8.03
C GLU A 26 20.22 14.69 7.36
N ASN A 27 19.15 13.90 7.15
CA ASN A 27 19.19 12.81 6.22
C ASN A 27 19.36 13.40 4.82
N GLN A 28 20.56 13.93 4.56
CA GLN A 28 21.04 14.10 3.22
C GLN A 28 21.17 12.69 2.62
N PHE A 29 20.08 12.19 2.06
CA PHE A 29 20.16 11.14 1.06
C PHE A 29 20.95 11.72 -0.10
N ASN A 30 22.27 11.57 0.01
CA ASN A 30 23.20 11.96 -1.02
C ASN A 30 23.11 10.90 -2.14
N PHE A 31 22.07 10.98 -2.95
CA PHE A 31 22.04 10.27 -4.21
C PHE A 31 23.12 10.85 -5.11
N GLY A 32 24.32 10.24 -5.08
CA GLY A 32 25.43 10.44 -6.00
C GLY A 32 25.81 11.92 -6.22
N ALA A 33 26.99 12.32 -5.81
CA ALA A 33 27.54 13.63 -6.09
C ALA A 33 27.33 14.00 -7.57
N GLY A 34 26.49 14.98 -7.86
CA GLY A 34 26.45 15.62 -9.17
C GLY A 34 25.10 15.86 -9.82
N VAL A 35 24.00 15.39 -9.27
CA VAL A 35 22.68 15.77 -9.81
C VAL A 35 22.10 16.83 -8.86
N HIS A 36 22.42 18.09 -9.08
CA HIS A 36 21.58 19.19 -8.64
C HIS A 36 20.29 19.08 -9.46
N GLN A 37 19.37 18.27 -8.98
CA GLN A 37 18.05 18.23 -9.53
C GLN A 37 17.41 19.55 -9.09
N GLU A 38 17.25 20.49 -10.02
CA GLU A 38 16.42 21.66 -9.78
C GLU A 38 15.06 21.12 -9.33
N VAL A 39 14.63 21.52 -8.14
CA VAL A 39 13.30 21.13 -7.62
C VAL A 39 12.28 21.57 -8.67
N ASP A 40 11.50 20.62 -9.19
CA ASP A 40 10.46 20.93 -10.18
C ASP A 40 9.57 22.07 -9.62
N PRO A 41 9.41 23.17 -10.34
CA PRO A 41 8.62 24.32 -9.85
C PRO A 41 7.16 23.96 -9.53
N ARG A 42 6.69 22.79 -9.97
CA ARG A 42 5.38 22.23 -9.58
C ARG A 42 5.40 21.68 -8.15
N TRP A 43 6.60 21.40 -7.62
CA TRP A 43 6.76 20.84 -6.30
C TRP A 43 6.70 21.94 -5.23
N LYS A 44 5.57 22.02 -4.54
CA LYS A 44 5.33 23.03 -3.51
C LYS A 44 5.78 22.60 -2.10
N HIS A 45 5.89 21.30 -1.89
CA HIS A 45 6.11 20.70 -0.58
C HIS A 45 7.26 19.67 -0.58
N PRO A 46 8.52 20.11 -0.84
CA PRO A 46 9.66 19.19 -0.90
C PRO A 46 9.90 18.53 0.46
N GLY A 47 10.05 17.21 0.46
CA GLY A 47 10.33 16.43 1.67
C GLY A 47 9.10 16.13 2.56
N GLU A 48 7.95 16.71 2.30
CA GLU A 48 6.73 16.41 3.02
C GLU A 48 6.04 15.18 2.41
N TRP A 49 5.80 14.16 3.22
CA TRP A 49 5.07 12.96 2.78
C TRP A 49 3.56 13.16 2.79
N GLN A 50 3.07 14.15 3.55
CA GLN A 50 1.66 14.51 3.63
C GLN A 50 1.54 16.02 3.93
N TYR A 51 0.60 16.69 3.26
CA TYR A 51 0.31 18.11 3.43
C TYR A 51 -1.14 18.42 3.06
N GLU A 52 -1.60 19.64 3.36
CA GLU A 52 -2.92 20.13 2.96
C GLU A 52 -2.80 21.07 1.76
N GLU A 53 -3.65 20.87 0.74
CA GLU A 53 -3.78 21.75 -0.41
C GLU A 53 -5.25 21.83 -0.82
N ASP A 54 -5.78 23.05 -0.99
CA ASP A 54 -7.16 23.32 -1.45
C ASP A 54 -8.26 22.55 -0.70
N GLY A 55 -8.09 22.38 0.62
CA GLY A 55 -9.04 21.63 1.46
C GLY A 55 -8.95 20.12 1.36
N MET A 56 -7.94 19.61 0.69
CA MET A 56 -7.64 18.19 0.56
C MET A 56 -6.39 17.81 1.35
N ILE A 57 -6.32 16.56 1.78
CA ILE A 57 -5.08 15.94 2.24
C ILE A 57 -4.38 15.32 1.04
N VAL A 58 -3.15 15.74 0.82
CA VAL A 58 -2.29 15.18 -0.23
C VAL A 58 -1.25 14.27 0.42
N THR A 59 -1.22 13.02 0.00
CA THR A 59 -0.28 12.02 0.52
C THR A 59 0.63 11.53 -0.60
N ARG A 60 1.93 11.62 -0.39
CA ARG A 60 2.96 11.08 -1.28
C ARG A 60 3.11 9.58 -1.02
N THR A 61 3.06 8.78 -2.07
CA THR A 61 3.23 7.33 -1.99
C THR A 61 3.66 6.76 -3.34
N SER A 62 3.86 5.46 -3.39
CA SER A 62 4.04 4.75 -4.66
C SER A 62 2.81 3.94 -5.02
N VAL A 63 2.57 3.76 -6.29
CA VAL A 63 1.44 2.99 -6.79
C VAL A 63 1.89 1.83 -7.67
N TRP A 64 1.22 0.70 -7.47
CA TRP A 64 1.27 -0.44 -8.37
C TRP A 64 -0.12 -0.65 -8.94
N SER A 65 -0.33 -0.26 -10.18
CA SER A 65 -1.64 -0.46 -10.79
C SER A 65 -1.83 -1.91 -11.21
N ALA A 66 -2.89 -2.54 -10.73
CA ALA A 66 -3.29 -3.86 -11.20
C ALA A 66 -3.95 -3.77 -12.60
N PRO A 67 -3.82 -4.82 -13.45
CA PRO A 67 -2.92 -5.96 -13.32
C PRO A 67 -1.56 -5.72 -13.96
N GLY A 68 -0.50 -6.22 -13.32
CA GLY A 68 0.80 -6.40 -13.97
C GLY A 68 1.69 -5.17 -14.12
N CYS A 69 1.48 -4.11 -13.35
CA CYS A 69 2.42 -3.01 -13.24
C CYS A 69 3.57 -3.39 -12.30
N HIS A 70 4.80 -3.05 -12.67
CA HIS A 70 6.01 -3.30 -11.88
C HIS A 70 6.86 -2.04 -11.67
N GLU A 71 6.41 -0.89 -12.13
CA GLU A 71 7.20 0.35 -12.13
C GLU A 71 7.29 0.99 -10.73
N GLY A 72 6.24 0.93 -9.93
CA GLY A 72 6.23 1.58 -8.62
C GLY A 72 6.28 3.11 -8.70
N CYS A 73 5.53 3.70 -9.63
CA CYS A 73 5.51 5.15 -9.84
C CYS A 73 5.17 5.92 -8.57
N GLY A 74 5.90 7.01 -8.32
CA GLY A 74 5.55 7.97 -7.29
C GLY A 74 4.27 8.73 -7.63
N VAL A 75 3.36 8.82 -6.66
CA VAL A 75 2.08 9.49 -6.82
C VAL A 75 1.76 10.39 -5.65
N LEU A 76 1.03 11.46 -5.96
CA LEU A 76 0.35 12.32 -5.00
C LEU A 76 -1.12 11.89 -4.97
N VAL A 77 -1.56 11.38 -3.83
CA VAL A 77 -2.95 10.94 -3.61
C VAL A 77 -3.70 12.05 -2.89
N TYR A 78 -4.73 12.56 -3.53
CA TYR A 78 -5.60 13.59 -2.99
C TYR A 78 -6.84 12.96 -2.38
N SER A 79 -7.06 13.21 -1.11
CA SER A 79 -8.24 12.74 -0.37
C SER A 79 -8.98 13.90 0.29
N ASP A 80 -10.27 13.75 0.39
CA ASP A 80 -11.13 14.69 1.11
C ASP A 80 -10.76 14.73 2.60
N LYS A 81 -10.56 15.91 3.13
CA LYS A 81 -10.07 16.11 4.49
C LYS A 81 -11.01 15.57 5.57
N GLU A 82 -12.32 15.67 5.36
CA GLU A 82 -13.32 15.29 6.36
C GLU A 82 -13.65 13.80 6.30
N THR A 83 -13.81 13.27 5.08
CA THR A 83 -14.27 11.89 4.86
C THR A 83 -13.15 10.90 4.59
N GLY A 84 -11.93 11.38 4.28
CA GLY A 84 -10.82 10.56 3.82
C GLY A 84 -11.01 9.95 2.43
N ARG A 85 -12.10 10.32 1.73
CA ARG A 85 -12.44 9.73 0.44
C ARG A 85 -11.45 10.13 -0.64
N PHE A 86 -10.99 9.17 -1.41
CA PHE A 86 -10.12 9.39 -2.56
C PHE A 86 -10.79 10.29 -3.61
N ILE A 87 -10.09 11.34 -4.03
CA ILE A 87 -10.57 12.32 -5.01
C ILE A 87 -9.89 12.11 -6.35
N LYS A 88 -8.55 12.16 -6.38
CA LYS A 88 -7.72 12.00 -7.57
C LYS A 88 -6.31 11.55 -7.18
N CYS A 89 -5.53 11.15 -8.17
CA CYS A 89 -4.08 11.06 -8.03
C CYS A 89 -3.39 11.78 -9.20
N GLU A 90 -2.19 12.24 -8.93
CA GLU A 90 -1.29 12.88 -9.89
C GLU A 90 0.10 12.26 -9.73
N GLY A 91 0.95 12.35 -10.75
CA GLY A 91 2.33 11.89 -10.63
C GLY A 91 3.12 12.78 -9.68
N ASP A 92 3.95 12.17 -8.86
CA ASP A 92 4.89 12.90 -8.00
C ASP A 92 6.02 13.46 -8.88
N PRO A 93 6.15 14.79 -9.01
CA PRO A 93 7.21 15.39 -9.82
C PRO A 93 8.62 15.15 -9.26
N ASP A 94 8.72 14.80 -7.98
CA ASP A 94 9.99 14.55 -7.30
C ASP A 94 10.41 13.07 -7.35
N ASP A 95 9.55 12.20 -7.86
CA ASP A 95 9.90 10.80 -8.03
C ASP A 95 10.89 10.62 -9.18
N PRO A 96 12.06 9.98 -8.94
CA PRO A 96 13.11 9.84 -9.96
C PRO A 96 12.71 8.96 -11.14
N CYS A 97 11.73 8.08 -10.95
CA CYS A 97 11.29 7.13 -11.94
C CYS A 97 10.32 7.77 -12.95
N ASN A 98 9.22 8.32 -12.48
CA ASN A 98 8.15 8.84 -13.34
C ASN A 98 8.11 10.37 -13.47
N ARG A 99 8.81 11.12 -12.61
CA ARG A 99 8.95 12.59 -12.69
C ARG A 99 7.66 13.33 -12.95
N GLY A 100 6.61 12.96 -12.23
CA GLY A 100 5.28 13.54 -12.38
C GLY A 100 4.43 12.97 -13.52
N ALA A 101 4.94 12.06 -14.33
CA ALA A 101 4.16 11.40 -15.37
C ALA A 101 3.41 10.17 -14.81
N LEU A 102 2.16 10.00 -15.22
CA LEU A 102 1.40 8.78 -14.92
C LEU A 102 0.80 8.19 -16.20
N CYS A 103 0.76 6.88 -16.26
CA CYS A 103 0.05 6.18 -17.32
C CYS A 103 -1.47 6.23 -17.11
N PRO A 104 -2.28 5.99 -18.14
CA PRO A 104 -3.74 6.01 -18.05
C PRO A 104 -4.33 5.10 -16.96
N ARG A 105 -3.65 3.99 -16.62
CA ARG A 105 -4.10 3.09 -15.54
C ARG A 105 -4.12 3.78 -14.18
N CYS A 106 -3.04 4.49 -13.83
CA CYS A 106 -2.98 5.23 -12.58
C CYS A 106 -3.99 6.38 -12.56
N LEU A 107 -4.15 7.10 -13.66
CA LEU A 107 -5.14 8.18 -13.76
C LEU A 107 -6.58 7.66 -13.64
N ALA A 108 -6.84 6.40 -14.03
CA ALA A 108 -8.14 5.76 -13.91
C ALA A 108 -8.43 5.13 -12.53
N PHE A 109 -7.52 5.27 -11.55
CA PHE A 109 -7.67 4.64 -10.24
C PHE A 109 -9.01 4.95 -9.55
N LYS A 110 -9.50 6.16 -9.70
CA LYS A 110 -10.82 6.54 -9.16
C LYS A 110 -11.94 5.64 -9.69
N GLN A 111 -11.88 5.25 -10.96
CA GLN A 111 -12.89 4.37 -11.57
C GLN A 111 -12.80 2.96 -11.00
N VAL A 112 -11.58 2.49 -10.70
CA VAL A 112 -11.34 1.18 -10.07
C VAL A 112 -11.81 1.18 -8.61
N GLU A 113 -11.49 2.23 -7.86
CA GLU A 113 -11.86 2.36 -6.45
C GLU A 113 -13.37 2.38 -6.24
N PHE A 114 -14.09 3.10 -7.10
CA PHE A 114 -15.54 3.28 -6.99
C PHE A 114 -16.32 2.48 -8.04
N HIS A 115 -15.72 1.41 -8.59
CA HIS A 115 -16.41 0.58 -9.57
C HIS A 115 -17.60 -0.13 -8.90
N PRO A 116 -18.80 -0.15 -9.54
CA PRO A 116 -19.98 -0.78 -8.97
C PRO A 116 -19.83 -2.29 -8.71
N ASP A 117 -19.01 -2.97 -9.50
CA ASP A 117 -18.75 -4.40 -9.35
C ASP A 117 -17.57 -4.70 -8.41
N ARG A 118 -17.03 -3.70 -7.71
CA ARG A 118 -15.95 -3.91 -6.76
C ARG A 118 -16.40 -4.84 -5.63
N ILE A 119 -15.62 -5.89 -5.37
CA ILE A 119 -15.87 -6.81 -4.26
C ILE A 119 -15.51 -6.12 -2.95
N LEU A 120 -16.51 -5.83 -2.11
CA LEU A 120 -16.35 -5.13 -0.83
C LEU A 120 -16.36 -6.07 0.38
N HIS A 121 -16.69 -7.33 0.18
CA HIS A 121 -16.83 -8.33 1.25
C HIS A 121 -16.23 -9.66 0.80
N PRO A 122 -15.79 -10.50 1.75
CA PRO A 122 -15.37 -11.85 1.43
C PRO A 122 -16.49 -12.63 0.75
N MET A 123 -16.13 -13.38 -0.27
CA MET A 123 -17.04 -14.20 -1.06
C MET A 123 -16.56 -15.65 -1.05
N LYS A 124 -17.50 -16.57 -0.85
CA LYS A 124 -17.28 -18.01 -0.91
C LYS A 124 -18.00 -18.60 -2.10
N ARG A 125 -17.39 -19.56 -2.74
CA ARG A 125 -18.04 -20.25 -3.85
C ARG A 125 -19.24 -21.05 -3.35
N ALA A 126 -20.42 -20.80 -3.93
CA ALA A 126 -21.69 -21.46 -3.62
C ALA A 126 -22.08 -22.54 -4.65
N GLY A 127 -21.32 -22.69 -5.74
CA GLY A 127 -21.60 -23.67 -6.80
C GLY A 127 -20.36 -24.43 -7.24
N GLU A 128 -20.50 -25.21 -8.28
CA GLU A 128 -19.39 -25.94 -8.90
C GLU A 128 -18.38 -24.99 -9.55
N ARG A 129 -17.16 -25.51 -9.78
CA ARG A 129 -16.11 -24.72 -10.42
C ARG A 129 -16.53 -24.35 -11.85
N GLY A 130 -16.54 -23.04 -12.13
CA GLY A 130 -16.96 -22.49 -13.43
C GLY A 130 -18.40 -21.97 -13.47
N GLU A 131 -19.25 -22.28 -12.49
CA GLU A 131 -20.62 -21.76 -12.44
C GLU A 131 -20.72 -20.27 -12.05
N ASN A 132 -19.65 -19.70 -11.57
CA ASN A 132 -19.57 -18.28 -11.13
C ASN A 132 -20.65 -17.91 -10.09
N LYS A 133 -20.99 -18.84 -9.21
CA LYS A 133 -21.93 -18.64 -8.11
C LYS A 133 -21.16 -18.34 -6.82
N TRP A 134 -21.46 -17.21 -6.21
CA TRP A 134 -20.78 -16.72 -5.02
C TRP A 134 -21.78 -16.29 -3.97
N GLU A 135 -21.47 -16.54 -2.70
CA GLU A 135 -22.20 -16.04 -1.55
C GLU A 135 -21.31 -15.17 -0.67
N ARG A 136 -21.89 -14.15 -0.08
CA ARG A 136 -21.18 -13.29 0.88
C ARG A 136 -21.04 -14.02 2.20
N ILE A 137 -19.83 -13.99 2.78
CA ILE A 137 -19.51 -14.51 4.10
C ILE A 137 -18.94 -13.41 5.01
N SER A 138 -18.83 -13.71 6.30
CA SER A 138 -18.14 -12.82 7.24
C SER A 138 -16.61 -12.90 7.09
N TRP A 139 -15.90 -11.90 7.60
CA TRP A 139 -14.44 -11.95 7.69
C TRP A 139 -13.97 -13.09 8.58
N ASP A 140 -14.67 -13.36 9.69
CA ASP A 140 -14.32 -14.44 10.61
C ASP A 140 -14.42 -15.81 9.92
N GLU A 141 -15.48 -16.04 9.16
CA GLU A 141 -15.62 -17.27 8.38
C GLU A 141 -14.54 -17.40 7.30
N ALA A 142 -14.22 -16.32 6.62
CA ALA A 142 -13.17 -16.32 5.59
C ALA A 142 -11.79 -16.65 6.18
N LEU A 143 -11.42 -16.00 7.27
CA LEU A 143 -10.13 -16.21 7.95
C LEU A 143 -10.04 -17.61 8.55
N GLU A 144 -11.11 -18.10 9.19
CA GLU A 144 -11.15 -19.45 9.74
C GLU A 144 -11.03 -20.52 8.64
N THR A 145 -11.66 -20.31 7.49
CA THR A 145 -11.54 -21.22 6.34
C THR A 145 -10.09 -21.26 5.82
N CYS A 146 -9.46 -20.11 5.64
CA CYS A 146 -8.06 -20.02 5.23
C CYS A 146 -7.13 -20.70 6.25
N TYR A 147 -7.31 -20.42 7.55
CA TYR A 147 -6.51 -21.02 8.61
C TYR A 147 -6.58 -22.55 8.60
N LYS A 148 -7.81 -23.12 8.53
CA LYS A 148 -8.02 -24.57 8.48
C LYS A 148 -7.31 -25.21 7.29
N GLU A 149 -7.41 -24.61 6.11
CA GLU A 149 -6.77 -25.14 4.91
C GLU A 149 -5.25 -25.03 4.96
N PHE A 150 -4.69 -23.91 5.40
CA PHE A 150 -3.24 -23.79 5.59
C PHE A 150 -2.73 -24.82 6.60
N ARG A 151 -3.40 -24.97 7.73
CA ARG A 151 -3.04 -25.97 8.74
C ARG A 151 -3.12 -27.39 8.20
N ARG A 152 -4.18 -27.72 7.45
CA ARG A 152 -4.34 -29.02 6.82
C ARG A 152 -3.18 -29.31 5.85
N ILE A 153 -2.83 -28.36 5.00
CA ILE A 153 -1.74 -28.50 4.03
C ILE A 153 -0.41 -28.71 4.76
N THR A 154 -0.11 -27.88 5.75
CA THR A 154 1.14 -28.00 6.53
C THR A 154 1.26 -29.35 7.24
N ILE A 155 0.17 -29.88 7.82
CA ILE A 155 0.20 -31.19 8.49
C ILE A 155 0.37 -32.33 7.48
N THR A 156 -0.23 -32.20 6.28
CA THR A 156 -0.27 -33.28 5.29
C THR A 156 1.01 -33.35 4.47
N TYR A 157 1.61 -32.20 4.15
CA TYR A 157 2.71 -32.13 3.17
C TYR A 157 4.01 -31.53 3.73
N GLY A 158 4.04 -31.03 4.96
CA GLY A 158 5.21 -30.46 5.64
C GLY A 158 5.26 -28.96 5.51
#